data_a156ded55dae17603f94436b4b5892a9
#
_entry.id   a156ded55dae17603f94436b4b5892a9
#
_cell.length_a   1.000
_cell.length_b   1.000
_cell.length_c   1.000
_cell.angle_alpha   90.00
_cell.angle_beta   90.00
_cell.angle_gamma   90.00
#
_symmetry.space_group_name_H-M   'P 1'
#
loop_
_entity.id
_entity.type
_entity.pdbx_description
1 polymer ?
#
loop_
_entity_poly.entity_id
_entity_poly.type
_entity_poly.pdbx_seq_one_letter_code
_entity_poly.pdbx_strand_id
1 'polypeptide(L)'
;MGREEVEIAVDWAEQEGWNPGIHDAEAFHAADPEGFFIAELDGEPIGSISVVNYSEAFAFAGLYIVKPEYRNRGYGSRLFAAGMAHAGNRNIGGDGVVAMQEKYRARSAFTLAYRNIRFKGTGGGSEPEGSADLGQVPFDRLAAYDARHFPAPRPRFLAAWIRQKGTCGRAVLDDNGMITGYGVIRKCRSGYKFGPLFADTPEIAEEIFLTLSAQVPGEAICLDTPEPNAEAVALARRHGMVAVFETARIYTKAIPDLPLAEIFGVTSFEVG
;
A
#
# COMPACT_ATOMS: atom_id res chain seq x y z
N MET A 1 4.21 11.13 16.15
CA MET A 1 5.37 11.44 15.26
C MET A 1 5.02 12.65 14.42
N GLY A 2 5.96 13.59 14.32
CA GLY A 2 5.89 14.63 13.30
C GLY A 2 6.25 14.08 11.92
N ARG A 3 6.04 14.89 10.86
CA ARG A 3 6.29 14.48 9.47
C ARG A 3 7.71 13.93 9.24
N GLU A 4 8.73 14.59 9.79
CA GLU A 4 10.14 14.17 9.64
C GLU A 4 10.45 12.87 10.38
N GLU A 5 9.72 12.57 11.46
CA GLU A 5 9.90 11.34 12.22
C GLU A 5 9.30 10.12 11.51
N VAL A 6 8.30 10.31 10.62
CA VAL A 6 7.73 9.21 9.81
C VAL A 6 8.80 8.60 8.89
N GLU A 7 9.80 9.39 8.44
CA GLU A 7 10.95 8.87 7.68
C GLU A 7 11.73 7.82 8.49
N ILE A 8 11.82 7.95 9.82
CA ILE A 8 12.49 6.95 10.67
C ILE A 8 11.79 5.59 10.54
N ALA A 9 10.46 5.57 10.54
CA ALA A 9 9.69 4.34 10.38
C ALA A 9 9.83 3.77 8.96
N VAL A 10 9.90 4.63 7.93
CA VAL A 10 10.15 4.23 6.54
C VAL A 10 11.55 3.65 6.37
N ASP A 11 12.58 4.25 7.00
CA ASP A 11 13.95 3.72 6.98
C ASP A 11 14.05 2.35 7.68
N TRP A 12 13.31 2.16 8.77
CA TRP A 12 13.24 0.85 9.42
C TRP A 12 12.50 -0.18 8.56
N ALA A 13 11.46 0.21 7.82
CA ALA A 13 10.80 -0.66 6.87
C ALA A 13 11.75 -1.12 5.73
N GLU A 14 12.66 -0.25 5.28
CA GLU A 14 13.74 -0.63 4.36
C GLU A 14 14.65 -1.70 5.00
N GLN A 15 15.08 -1.49 6.25
CA GLN A 15 15.96 -2.44 6.98
C GLN A 15 15.28 -3.82 7.19
N GLU A 16 13.95 -3.85 7.33
CA GLU A 16 13.15 -5.09 7.37
C GLU A 16 12.94 -5.71 5.96
N GLY A 17 13.46 -5.09 4.89
CA GLY A 17 13.35 -5.59 3.51
C GLY A 17 12.01 -5.30 2.82
N TRP A 18 11.19 -4.39 3.35
CA TRP A 18 9.85 -4.11 2.79
C TRP A 18 9.88 -3.21 1.57
N ASN A 19 11.02 -2.60 1.26
CA ASN A 19 11.25 -1.76 0.10
C ASN A 19 10.21 -0.64 -0.05
N PRO A 20 10.10 0.31 0.89
CA PRO A 20 9.18 1.44 0.79
C PRO A 20 9.59 2.41 -0.33
N GLY A 21 8.66 3.28 -0.74
CA GLY A 21 8.95 4.39 -1.64
C GLY A 21 9.81 5.46 -0.97
N ILE A 22 10.66 6.11 -1.76
CA ILE A 22 11.60 7.13 -1.27
C ILE A 22 10.87 8.33 -0.63
N HIS A 23 9.65 8.63 -1.09
CA HIS A 23 8.86 9.79 -0.64
C HIS A 23 7.53 9.38 0.02
N ASP A 24 7.39 8.11 0.42
CA ASP A 24 6.14 7.60 0.98
C ASP A 24 5.73 8.29 2.29
N ALA A 25 6.70 8.72 3.13
CA ALA A 25 6.44 9.35 4.43
C ALA A 25 5.54 10.58 4.35
N GLU A 26 5.66 11.40 3.29
CA GLU A 26 4.82 12.59 3.12
C GLU A 26 3.35 12.21 2.92
N ALA A 27 3.08 11.26 2.03
CA ALA A 27 1.72 10.79 1.76
C ALA A 27 1.14 10.03 2.95
N PHE A 28 1.96 9.25 3.63
CA PHE A 28 1.56 8.54 4.85
C PHE A 28 1.12 9.52 5.94
N HIS A 29 1.94 10.51 6.26
CA HIS A 29 1.60 11.54 7.24
C HIS A 29 0.37 12.36 6.83
N ALA A 30 0.18 12.65 5.53
CA ALA A 30 -0.98 13.38 5.03
C ALA A 30 -2.30 12.61 5.22
N ALA A 31 -2.26 11.27 5.26
CA ALA A 31 -3.43 10.43 5.48
C ALA A 31 -4.03 10.66 6.87
N ASP A 32 -3.20 10.63 7.90
CA ASP A 32 -3.57 10.88 9.30
C ASP A 32 -2.33 11.37 10.07
N PRO A 33 -2.16 12.69 10.29
CA PRO A 33 -1.01 13.23 11.00
C PRO A 33 -0.84 12.74 12.45
N GLU A 34 -1.91 12.24 13.06
CA GLU A 34 -1.92 11.72 14.44
C GLU A 34 -1.76 10.20 14.49
N GLY A 35 -1.77 9.52 13.35
CA GLY A 35 -1.76 8.06 13.22
C GLY A 35 -0.39 7.38 13.34
N PHE A 36 0.70 8.12 13.61
CA PHE A 36 2.05 7.58 13.65
C PHE A 36 2.66 7.70 15.03
N PHE A 37 3.13 6.57 15.57
CA PHE A 37 3.66 6.46 16.93
C PHE A 37 5.09 5.98 16.91
N ILE A 38 5.93 6.59 17.75
CA ILE A 38 7.30 6.16 18.02
C ILE A 38 7.43 5.79 19.50
N ALA A 39 8.13 4.72 19.79
CA ALA A 39 8.54 4.39 21.13
C ALA A 39 9.98 4.86 21.33
N GLU A 40 10.24 5.54 22.43
CA GLU A 40 11.57 6.00 22.82
C GLU A 40 11.98 5.40 24.15
N LEU A 41 13.27 5.13 24.29
CA LEU A 41 13.91 4.74 25.54
C LEU A 41 15.14 5.62 25.73
N ASP A 42 15.17 6.38 26.81
CA ASP A 42 16.25 7.31 27.15
C ASP A 42 16.58 8.32 26.01
N GLY A 43 15.53 8.74 25.27
CA GLY A 43 15.63 9.66 24.14
C GLY A 43 15.99 8.99 22.81
N GLU A 44 16.18 7.67 22.78
CA GLU A 44 16.50 6.92 21.58
C GLU A 44 15.25 6.24 20.99
N PRO A 45 14.94 6.43 19.70
CA PRO A 45 13.85 5.73 19.02
C PRO A 45 14.11 4.22 18.94
N ILE A 46 13.18 3.41 19.44
CA ILE A 46 13.32 1.95 19.54
C ILE A 46 12.26 1.15 18.79
N GLY A 47 11.18 1.79 18.34
CA GLY A 47 10.12 1.12 17.57
C GLY A 47 9.06 2.10 17.08
N SER A 48 8.30 1.67 16.08
CA SER A 48 7.22 2.45 15.45
C SER A 48 5.98 1.61 15.23
N ILE A 49 4.84 2.27 15.07
CA ILE A 49 3.61 1.74 14.49
C ILE A 49 2.85 2.89 13.83
N SER A 50 2.23 2.61 12.69
CA SER A 50 1.19 3.47 12.13
C SER A 50 -0.19 2.86 12.37
N VAL A 51 -1.17 3.68 12.69
CA VAL A 51 -2.60 3.33 12.70
C VAL A 51 -3.34 4.53 12.12
N VAL A 52 -3.54 4.48 10.81
CA VAL A 52 -4.12 5.57 10.02
C VAL A 52 -5.64 5.48 10.06
N ASN A 53 -6.31 6.49 10.61
CA ASN A 53 -7.77 6.59 10.65
C ASN A 53 -8.29 7.24 9.37
N TYR A 54 -8.88 6.44 8.49
CA TYR A 54 -9.45 6.93 7.22
C TYR A 54 -10.89 7.43 7.35
N SER A 55 -11.65 6.85 8.27
CA SER A 55 -13.04 7.24 8.54
C SER A 55 -13.42 6.90 9.99
N GLU A 56 -14.65 7.21 10.38
CA GLU A 56 -15.20 6.78 11.68
C GLU A 56 -15.34 5.25 11.81
N ALA A 57 -15.35 4.54 10.67
CA ALA A 57 -15.56 3.10 10.62
C ALA A 57 -14.29 2.29 10.37
N PHE A 58 -13.26 2.89 9.74
CA PHE A 58 -12.11 2.15 9.23
C PHE A 58 -10.77 2.83 9.53
N ALA A 59 -9.80 2.02 9.93
CA ALA A 59 -8.40 2.37 10.08
C ALA A 59 -7.50 1.30 9.45
N PHE A 60 -6.22 1.64 9.20
CA PHE A 60 -5.23 0.70 8.72
C PHE A 60 -3.97 0.76 9.60
N ALA A 61 -3.49 -0.40 10.05
CA ALA A 61 -2.29 -0.54 10.87
C ALA A 61 -1.11 -1.05 10.03
N GLY A 62 0.04 -0.39 10.19
CA GLY A 62 1.28 -0.77 9.52
C GLY A 62 2.51 -0.25 10.23
N LEU A 63 3.67 -0.32 9.58
CA LEU A 63 4.97 0.14 10.12
C LEU A 63 5.23 -0.30 11.57
N TYR A 64 4.68 -1.48 11.96
CA TYR A 64 4.87 -2.03 13.30
C TYR A 64 6.22 -2.72 13.40
N ILE A 65 7.20 -1.96 13.83
CA ILE A 65 8.60 -2.36 13.89
C ILE A 65 9.14 -2.09 15.29
N VAL A 66 9.90 -3.03 15.83
CA VAL A 66 10.71 -2.84 17.03
C VAL A 66 12.13 -3.25 16.67
N LYS A 67 13.11 -2.38 16.95
CA LYS A 67 14.52 -2.68 16.71
C LYS A 67 14.91 -4.04 17.33
N PRO A 68 15.71 -4.87 16.66
CA PRO A 68 16.00 -6.25 17.08
C PRO A 68 16.44 -6.38 18.54
N GLU A 69 17.31 -5.48 19.01
CA GLU A 69 17.87 -5.47 20.35
C GLU A 69 16.85 -5.15 21.46
N TYR A 70 15.69 -4.57 21.08
CA TYR A 70 14.60 -4.23 22.01
C TYR A 70 13.39 -5.18 21.92
N ARG A 71 13.46 -6.20 21.04
CA ARG A 71 12.37 -7.19 20.88
C ARG A 71 12.24 -8.07 22.13
N ASN A 72 11.04 -8.61 22.33
CA ASN A 72 10.69 -9.52 23.47
C ASN A 72 10.82 -8.89 24.88
N ARG A 73 10.86 -7.54 24.98
CA ARG A 73 10.92 -6.80 26.26
C ARG A 73 9.61 -6.05 26.60
N GLY A 74 8.53 -6.32 25.86
CA GLY A 74 7.21 -5.69 26.10
C GLY A 74 7.00 -4.34 25.39
N TYR A 75 8.01 -3.72 24.80
CA TYR A 75 7.89 -2.43 24.14
C TYR A 75 6.90 -2.46 22.96
N GLY A 76 6.97 -3.47 22.12
CA GLY A 76 6.04 -3.65 21.02
C GLY A 76 4.58 -3.76 21.47
N SER A 77 4.30 -4.44 22.59
CA SER A 77 2.93 -4.54 23.12
C SER A 77 2.39 -3.20 23.60
N ARG A 78 3.24 -2.36 24.21
CA ARG A 78 2.85 -0.99 24.63
C ARG A 78 2.59 -0.09 23.41
N LEU A 79 3.46 -0.16 22.42
CA LEU A 79 3.33 0.58 21.17
C LEU A 79 2.04 0.17 20.41
N PHE A 80 1.77 -1.14 20.31
CA PHE A 80 0.56 -1.67 19.74
C PHE A 80 -0.69 -1.17 20.48
N ALA A 81 -0.68 -1.18 21.81
CA ALA A 81 -1.79 -0.67 22.61
C ALA A 81 -2.07 0.81 22.38
N ALA A 82 -1.05 1.64 22.21
CA ALA A 82 -1.20 3.06 21.87
C ALA A 82 -1.83 3.25 20.49
N GLY A 83 -1.37 2.50 19.48
CA GLY A 83 -1.99 2.52 18.14
C GLY A 83 -3.44 2.07 18.15
N MET A 84 -3.76 0.99 18.86
CA MET A 84 -5.14 0.50 18.97
C MET A 84 -6.05 1.51 19.71
N ALA A 85 -5.54 2.22 20.71
CA ALA A 85 -6.27 3.28 21.39
C ALA A 85 -6.62 4.44 20.44
N HIS A 86 -5.73 4.81 19.52
CA HIS A 86 -5.98 5.82 18.49
C HIS A 86 -7.07 5.36 17.50
N ALA A 87 -7.04 4.09 17.08
CA ALA A 87 -8.09 3.54 16.22
C ALA A 87 -9.45 3.52 16.88
N GLY A 88 -9.52 3.39 18.21
CA GLY A 88 -10.78 3.28 18.94
C GLY A 88 -11.61 2.08 18.50
N ASN A 89 -12.88 2.32 18.17
CA ASN A 89 -13.80 1.24 17.79
C ASN A 89 -13.88 1.00 16.26
N ARG A 90 -12.87 1.37 15.48
CA ARG A 90 -12.84 1.16 14.03
C ARG A 90 -12.58 -0.30 13.68
N ASN A 91 -12.96 -0.71 12.47
CA ASN A 91 -12.43 -1.91 11.87
C ASN A 91 -11.01 -1.61 11.40
N ILE A 92 -10.03 -2.35 11.87
CA ILE A 92 -8.62 -2.10 11.57
C ILE A 92 -8.16 -3.16 10.57
N GLY A 93 -7.73 -2.72 9.38
CA GLY A 93 -7.03 -3.55 8.41
C GLY A 93 -5.52 -3.53 8.66
N GLY A 94 -4.81 -4.48 8.09
CA GLY A 94 -3.35 -4.50 8.09
C GLY A 94 -2.79 -5.58 7.17
N ASP A 95 -1.52 -5.41 6.78
CA ASP A 95 -0.76 -6.43 6.04
C ASP A 95 0.34 -6.98 6.95
N GLY A 96 0.05 -8.10 7.57
CA GLY A 96 0.99 -8.76 8.48
C GLY A 96 1.98 -9.67 7.75
N VAL A 97 3.23 -9.73 8.24
CA VAL A 97 4.21 -10.71 7.76
C VAL A 97 3.72 -12.11 8.11
N VAL A 98 3.74 -13.03 7.13
CA VAL A 98 3.19 -14.41 7.27
C VAL A 98 3.75 -15.15 8.49
N ALA A 99 5.04 -14.98 8.79
CA ALA A 99 5.68 -15.59 9.97
C ALA A 99 5.09 -15.14 11.33
N MET A 100 4.31 -14.07 11.35
CA MET A 100 3.68 -13.52 12.56
C MET A 100 2.18 -13.83 12.67
N GLN A 101 1.58 -14.51 11.70
CA GLN A 101 0.12 -14.76 11.64
C GLN A 101 -0.41 -15.45 12.91
N GLU A 102 0.28 -16.45 13.45
CA GLU A 102 -0.14 -17.12 14.67
C GLU A 102 -0.15 -16.20 15.89
N LYS A 103 0.81 -15.26 15.96
CA LYS A 103 0.84 -14.26 17.04
C LYS A 103 -0.28 -13.23 16.90
N TYR A 104 -0.62 -12.83 15.68
CA TYR A 104 -1.77 -11.95 15.42
C TYR A 104 -3.10 -12.64 15.77
N ARG A 105 -3.24 -13.92 15.44
CA ARG A 105 -4.41 -14.72 15.83
C ARG A 105 -4.56 -14.88 17.33
N ALA A 106 -3.46 -15.16 18.05
CA ALA A 106 -3.48 -15.49 19.47
C ALA A 106 -3.58 -14.26 20.39
N ARG A 107 -3.09 -13.09 19.96
CA ARG A 107 -2.97 -11.89 20.81
C ARG A 107 -3.91 -10.75 20.44
N SER A 108 -4.43 -10.75 19.24
CA SER A 108 -5.30 -9.71 18.71
C SER A 108 -6.40 -10.39 17.89
N ALA A 109 -7.64 -9.94 18.00
CA ALA A 109 -8.81 -10.50 17.33
C ALA A 109 -8.79 -10.33 15.79
N PHE A 110 -7.59 -10.40 15.14
CA PHE A 110 -7.47 -10.28 13.70
C PHE A 110 -7.87 -11.57 12.99
N THR A 111 -8.71 -11.43 11.98
CA THR A 111 -9.11 -12.48 11.05
C THR A 111 -8.34 -12.34 9.74
N LEU A 112 -7.77 -13.45 9.26
CA LEU A 112 -7.16 -13.51 7.93
C LEU A 112 -8.24 -13.40 6.85
N ALA A 113 -8.07 -12.45 5.93
CA ALA A 113 -8.92 -12.32 4.74
C ALA A 113 -8.32 -13.09 3.55
N TYR A 114 -7.13 -12.70 3.13
CA TYR A 114 -6.39 -13.29 2.01
C TYR A 114 -4.90 -12.95 2.11
N ARG A 115 -4.10 -13.48 1.18
CA ARG A 115 -2.69 -13.11 1.04
C ARG A 115 -2.53 -12.08 -0.08
N ASN A 116 -1.55 -11.18 0.09
CA ASN A 116 -1.01 -10.40 -1.01
C ASN A 116 0.35 -10.97 -1.39
N ILE A 117 0.62 -11.08 -2.68
CA ILE A 117 1.87 -11.60 -3.23
C ILE A 117 2.62 -10.47 -3.92
N ARG A 118 3.85 -10.22 -3.51
CA ARG A 118 4.76 -9.33 -4.22
C ARG A 118 5.45 -10.07 -5.34
N PHE A 119 5.20 -9.62 -6.56
CA PHE A 119 5.93 -10.06 -7.75
C PHE A 119 7.01 -9.04 -8.08
N LYS A 120 8.18 -9.55 -8.53
CA LYS A 120 9.31 -8.73 -8.98
C LYS A 120 9.66 -9.09 -10.44
N GLY A 121 9.89 -8.06 -11.25
CA GLY A 121 10.29 -8.18 -12.66
C GLY A 121 11.17 -7.02 -13.06
N THR A 122 11.24 -6.78 -14.38
CA THR A 122 12.02 -5.70 -14.99
C THR A 122 11.09 -4.82 -15.82
N GLY A 123 11.21 -3.50 -15.65
CA GLY A 123 10.46 -2.51 -16.41
C GLY A 123 10.95 -2.41 -17.86
N GLY A 124 10.11 -1.84 -18.72
CA GLY A 124 10.36 -1.68 -20.16
C GLY A 124 9.18 -2.19 -20.96
N GLY A 125 9.41 -2.37 -22.25
CA GLY A 125 8.38 -2.71 -23.24
C GLY A 125 7.94 -1.50 -24.06
N SER A 126 6.89 -1.68 -24.87
CA SER A 126 6.28 -0.60 -25.66
C SER A 126 5.14 0.03 -24.87
N GLU A 127 5.03 1.35 -24.93
CA GLU A 127 3.91 2.09 -24.36
C GLU A 127 2.68 1.98 -25.30
N PRO A 128 1.56 1.38 -24.86
CA PRO A 128 0.32 1.41 -25.61
C PRO A 128 -0.22 2.84 -25.75
N GLU A 129 -0.95 3.11 -26.84
CA GLU A 129 -1.73 4.31 -27.00
C GLU A 129 -3.05 4.18 -26.21
N GLY A 130 -3.53 5.25 -25.57
CA GLY A 130 -4.89 5.27 -24.99
C GLY A 130 -4.96 5.77 -23.54
N SER A 131 -3.92 5.58 -22.73
CA SER A 131 -3.94 6.04 -21.35
C SER A 131 -3.60 7.53 -21.22
N ALA A 132 -4.35 8.24 -20.38
CA ALA A 132 -4.13 9.64 -20.04
C ALA A 132 -3.15 9.78 -18.86
N ASP A 133 -2.39 10.90 -18.82
CA ASP A 133 -1.64 11.30 -17.64
C ASP A 133 -2.61 11.56 -16.48
N LEU A 134 -2.32 10.99 -15.31
CA LEU A 134 -3.20 11.10 -14.15
C LEU A 134 -3.37 12.54 -13.66
N GLY A 135 -2.38 13.40 -13.91
CA GLY A 135 -2.44 14.83 -13.60
C GLY A 135 -3.45 15.61 -14.47
N GLN A 136 -3.91 15.03 -15.58
CA GLN A 136 -4.94 15.62 -16.44
C GLN A 136 -6.36 15.18 -16.07
N VAL A 137 -6.49 14.18 -15.20
CA VAL A 137 -7.79 13.67 -14.76
C VAL A 137 -8.31 14.52 -13.60
N PRO A 138 -9.59 14.96 -13.61
CA PRO A 138 -10.17 15.67 -12.48
C PRO A 138 -10.07 14.87 -11.19
N PHE A 139 -9.50 15.48 -10.13
CA PHE A 139 -9.19 14.79 -8.88
C PHE A 139 -10.42 14.18 -8.20
N ASP A 140 -11.57 14.84 -8.26
CA ASP A 140 -12.85 14.36 -7.73
C ASP A 140 -13.28 13.04 -8.38
N ARG A 141 -13.08 12.89 -9.70
CA ARG A 141 -13.34 11.64 -10.42
C ARG A 141 -12.37 10.54 -10.00
N LEU A 142 -11.09 10.87 -9.87
CA LEU A 142 -10.09 9.93 -9.39
C LEU A 142 -10.38 9.46 -7.96
N ALA A 143 -10.70 10.39 -7.05
CA ALA A 143 -11.02 10.08 -5.67
C ALA A 143 -12.30 9.22 -5.55
N ALA A 144 -13.30 9.45 -6.40
CA ALA A 144 -14.50 8.64 -6.46
C ALA A 144 -14.22 7.22 -6.96
N TYR A 145 -13.35 7.07 -7.96
CA TYR A 145 -12.93 5.76 -8.46
C TYR A 145 -12.09 5.00 -7.43
N ASP A 146 -11.10 5.64 -6.82
CA ASP A 146 -10.25 5.05 -5.76
C ASP A 146 -11.09 4.55 -4.56
N ALA A 147 -12.11 5.31 -4.18
CA ALA A 147 -12.98 4.97 -3.04
C ALA A 147 -13.78 3.67 -3.22
N ARG A 148 -13.92 3.15 -4.45
CA ARG A 148 -14.54 1.84 -4.71
C ARG A 148 -13.62 0.67 -4.32
N HIS A 149 -12.31 0.89 -4.31
CA HIS A 149 -11.27 -0.12 -4.17
C HIS A 149 -10.59 -0.14 -2.80
N PHE A 150 -11.03 0.73 -1.89
CA PHE A 150 -10.50 0.83 -0.54
C PHE A 150 -11.64 0.96 0.48
N PRO A 151 -11.52 0.43 1.73
CA PRO A 151 -12.63 0.40 2.70
C PRO A 151 -13.16 1.75 3.14
N ALA A 152 -12.51 2.86 2.78
CA ALA A 152 -12.91 4.22 3.11
C ALA A 152 -12.37 5.23 2.07
N PRO A 153 -13.07 6.36 1.81
CA PRO A 153 -12.50 7.45 1.02
C PRO A 153 -11.22 7.98 1.66
N ARG A 154 -10.19 8.22 0.83
CA ARG A 154 -8.85 8.67 1.29
C ARG A 154 -8.29 9.85 0.48
N PRO A 155 -9.05 10.93 0.25
CA PRO A 155 -8.64 12.00 -0.67
C PRO A 155 -7.37 12.72 -0.25
N ARG A 156 -7.10 12.90 1.06
CA ARG A 156 -5.85 13.53 1.54
C ARG A 156 -4.62 12.69 1.20
N PHE A 157 -4.70 11.40 1.48
CA PHE A 157 -3.67 10.44 1.10
C PHE A 157 -3.45 10.43 -0.41
N LEU A 158 -4.53 10.23 -1.19
CA LEU A 158 -4.47 10.13 -2.64
C LEU A 158 -3.87 11.37 -3.30
N ALA A 159 -4.25 12.58 -2.83
CA ALA A 159 -3.71 13.83 -3.35
C ALA A 159 -2.19 13.97 -3.12
N ALA A 160 -1.67 13.53 -1.99
CA ALA A 160 -0.24 13.49 -1.71
C ALA A 160 0.45 12.37 -2.51
N TRP A 161 -0.19 11.18 -2.57
CA TRP A 161 0.36 10.00 -3.20
C TRP A 161 0.67 10.17 -4.68
N ILE A 162 -0.28 10.71 -5.45
CA ILE A 162 -0.12 10.90 -6.90
C ILE A 162 0.82 12.05 -7.28
N ARG A 163 1.19 12.90 -6.32
CA ARG A 163 2.08 14.06 -6.52
C ARG A 163 3.49 13.87 -6.01
N GLN A 164 3.81 12.69 -5.45
CA GLN A 164 5.15 12.40 -4.96
C GLN A 164 6.18 12.58 -6.10
N LYS A 165 7.35 13.08 -5.73
CA LYS A 165 8.47 13.19 -6.67
C LYS A 165 8.90 11.81 -7.16
N GLY A 166 9.13 11.67 -8.47
CA GLY A 166 9.53 10.39 -9.08
C GLY A 166 8.38 9.38 -9.19
N THR A 167 7.14 9.85 -9.14
CA THR A 167 5.92 9.09 -9.38
C THR A 167 5.41 9.36 -10.79
N CYS A 168 4.95 8.31 -11.47
CA CYS A 168 4.19 8.40 -12.71
C CYS A 168 2.82 7.74 -12.50
N GLY A 169 1.76 8.42 -12.93
CA GLY A 169 0.40 7.89 -12.86
C GLY A 169 -0.28 7.92 -14.23
N ARG A 170 -1.06 6.88 -14.52
CA ARG A 170 -1.86 6.75 -15.75
C ARG A 170 -3.29 6.34 -15.43
N ALA A 171 -4.21 6.80 -16.25
CA ALA A 171 -5.61 6.40 -16.21
C ALA A 171 -6.13 6.04 -17.60
N VAL A 172 -7.03 5.08 -17.67
CA VAL A 172 -7.83 4.76 -18.86
C VAL A 172 -9.24 5.29 -18.63
N LEU A 173 -9.75 5.98 -19.64
CA LEU A 173 -11.07 6.61 -19.61
C LEU A 173 -11.97 5.97 -20.67
N ASP A 174 -13.26 5.82 -20.37
CA ASP A 174 -14.27 5.44 -21.36
C ASP A 174 -14.63 6.60 -22.31
N ASP A 175 -15.49 6.36 -23.28
CA ASP A 175 -15.96 7.35 -24.25
C ASP A 175 -16.70 8.55 -23.62
N ASN A 176 -17.15 8.41 -22.36
CA ASN A 176 -17.81 9.46 -21.59
C ASN A 176 -16.82 10.21 -20.67
N GLY A 177 -15.53 9.86 -20.73
CA GLY A 177 -14.48 10.41 -19.89
C GLY A 177 -14.54 9.95 -18.44
N MET A 178 -15.19 8.80 -18.15
CA MET A 178 -15.18 8.16 -16.83
C MET A 178 -13.97 7.25 -16.69
N ILE A 179 -13.39 7.20 -15.50
CA ILE A 179 -12.23 6.34 -15.22
C ILE A 179 -12.70 4.89 -15.19
N THR A 180 -12.04 4.05 -15.96
CA THR A 180 -12.22 2.58 -15.99
C THR A 180 -11.00 1.83 -15.44
N GLY A 181 -9.91 2.56 -15.19
CA GLY A 181 -8.74 2.05 -14.50
C GLY A 181 -7.72 3.16 -14.26
N TYR A 182 -6.93 3.02 -13.20
CA TYR A 182 -5.76 3.85 -13.00
C TYR A 182 -4.66 3.08 -12.27
N GLY A 183 -3.45 3.53 -12.48
CA GLY A 183 -2.29 3.00 -11.79
C GLY A 183 -1.25 4.07 -11.52
N VAL A 184 -0.42 3.79 -10.55
CA VAL A 184 0.71 4.61 -10.15
C VAL A 184 1.95 3.73 -10.04
N ILE A 185 3.07 4.18 -10.63
CA ILE A 185 4.38 3.60 -10.36
C ILE A 185 5.24 4.66 -9.66
N ARG A 186 5.93 4.27 -8.60
CA ARG A 186 6.76 5.18 -7.81
C ARG A 186 8.14 4.60 -7.53
N LYS A 187 9.12 5.49 -7.38
CA LYS A 187 10.49 5.10 -7.04
C LYS A 187 10.57 4.64 -5.59
N CYS A 188 11.15 3.45 -5.38
CA CYS A 188 11.40 2.86 -4.08
C CYS A 188 12.90 2.88 -3.75
N ARG A 189 13.28 2.44 -2.55
CA ARG A 189 14.67 2.29 -2.14
C ARG A 189 15.44 1.40 -3.12
N SER A 190 14.77 0.38 -3.68
CA SER A 190 15.29 -0.46 -4.76
C SER A 190 14.27 -0.55 -5.89
N GLY A 191 14.60 0.00 -7.05
CA GLY A 191 13.74 -0.01 -8.22
C GLY A 191 12.45 0.79 -8.03
N TYR A 192 11.36 0.27 -8.59
CA TYR A 192 10.06 0.92 -8.60
C TYR A 192 8.96 -0.05 -8.14
N LYS A 193 7.84 0.50 -7.66
CA LYS A 193 6.69 -0.29 -7.24
C LYS A 193 5.40 0.28 -7.82
N PHE A 194 4.59 -0.59 -8.40
CA PHE A 194 3.20 -0.30 -8.71
C PHE A 194 2.42 -0.19 -7.41
N GLY A 195 1.51 0.77 -7.32
CA GLY A 195 0.61 0.94 -6.20
C GLY A 195 -0.10 2.30 -6.24
N PRO A 196 -1.44 2.28 -6.50
CA PRO A 196 -2.26 1.13 -6.88
C PRO A 196 -2.16 0.75 -8.35
N LEU A 197 -2.80 -0.39 -8.71
CA LEU A 197 -3.21 -0.74 -10.06
C LEU A 197 -4.65 -1.26 -9.96
N PHE A 198 -5.62 -0.41 -10.24
CA PHE A 198 -7.04 -0.72 -10.22
C PHE A 198 -7.62 -0.61 -11.63
N ALA A 199 -8.43 -1.57 -12.04
CA ALA A 199 -9.00 -1.61 -13.38
C ALA A 199 -10.29 -2.42 -13.41
N ASP A 200 -11.28 -1.95 -14.18
CA ASP A 200 -12.57 -2.62 -14.34
C ASP A 200 -12.42 -3.94 -15.13
N THR A 201 -11.35 -4.09 -15.94
CA THR A 201 -11.07 -5.32 -16.70
C THR A 201 -9.58 -5.67 -16.73
N PRO A 202 -9.21 -6.94 -17.00
CA PRO A 202 -7.82 -7.36 -17.18
C PRO A 202 -7.08 -6.64 -18.31
N GLU A 203 -7.76 -6.30 -19.40
CA GLU A 203 -7.18 -5.62 -20.57
C GLU A 203 -6.75 -4.19 -20.19
N ILE A 204 -7.59 -3.48 -19.42
CA ILE A 204 -7.28 -2.14 -18.89
C ILE A 204 -6.10 -2.20 -17.93
N ALA A 205 -6.08 -3.22 -17.06
CA ALA A 205 -4.96 -3.43 -16.14
C ALA A 205 -3.64 -3.67 -16.89
N GLU A 206 -3.68 -4.48 -17.96
CA GLU A 206 -2.53 -4.77 -18.84
C GLU A 206 -2.03 -3.49 -19.52
N GLU A 207 -2.93 -2.68 -20.08
CA GLU A 207 -2.61 -1.41 -20.73
C GLU A 207 -1.88 -0.47 -19.76
N ILE A 208 -2.43 -0.26 -18.56
CA ILE A 208 -1.82 0.60 -17.54
C ILE A 208 -0.48 0.03 -17.08
N PHE A 209 -0.38 -1.29 -16.86
CA PHE A 209 0.85 -1.95 -16.47
C PHE A 209 1.96 -1.75 -17.51
N LEU A 210 1.67 -1.95 -18.79
CA LEU A 210 2.62 -1.76 -19.89
C LEU A 210 3.07 -0.30 -20.01
N THR A 211 2.11 0.64 -19.98
CA THR A 211 2.40 2.07 -20.06
C THR A 211 3.34 2.53 -18.94
N LEU A 212 3.06 2.12 -17.70
CA LEU A 212 3.88 2.49 -16.55
C LEU A 212 5.23 1.75 -16.53
N SER A 213 5.29 0.48 -16.97
CA SER A 213 6.54 -0.27 -17.10
C SER A 213 7.48 0.36 -18.12
N ALA A 214 6.95 0.89 -19.23
CA ALA A 214 7.73 1.56 -20.27
C ALA A 214 8.42 2.85 -19.78
N GLN A 215 7.93 3.47 -18.70
CA GLN A 215 8.55 4.67 -18.11
C GLN A 215 9.86 4.37 -17.35
N VAL A 216 10.13 3.12 -17.03
CA VAL A 216 11.27 2.68 -16.20
C VAL A 216 12.04 1.52 -16.82
N PRO A 217 12.55 1.69 -18.06
CA PRO A 217 13.19 0.60 -18.82
C PRO A 217 14.44 0.09 -18.12
N GLY A 218 14.56 -1.23 -17.97
CA GLY A 218 15.70 -1.90 -17.34
C GLY A 218 15.73 -1.86 -15.82
N GLU A 219 14.84 -1.07 -15.19
CA GLU A 219 14.76 -0.97 -13.73
C GLU A 219 13.99 -2.17 -13.13
N ALA A 220 14.32 -2.52 -11.90
CA ALA A 220 13.52 -3.49 -11.16
C ALA A 220 12.15 -2.91 -10.83
N ILE A 221 11.09 -3.68 -11.09
CA ILE A 221 9.72 -3.32 -10.75
C ILE A 221 9.09 -4.34 -9.81
N CYS A 222 8.22 -3.89 -8.91
CA CYS A 222 7.42 -4.75 -8.04
C CYS A 222 5.93 -4.45 -8.24
N LEU A 223 5.11 -5.49 -8.15
CA LEU A 223 3.66 -5.43 -8.14
C LEU A 223 3.13 -6.29 -6.97
N ASP A 224 2.35 -5.69 -6.09
CA ASP A 224 1.79 -6.33 -4.91
C ASP A 224 0.32 -6.71 -5.17
N THR A 225 0.04 -7.99 -5.48
CA THR A 225 -1.29 -8.44 -5.93
C THR A 225 -2.06 -9.18 -4.85
N PRO A 226 -3.39 -8.97 -4.71
CA PRO A 226 -4.24 -9.86 -3.92
C PRO A 226 -4.27 -11.26 -4.55
N GLU A 227 -3.94 -12.31 -3.80
CA GLU A 227 -3.94 -13.70 -4.28
C GLU A 227 -5.30 -14.14 -4.87
N PRO A 228 -6.47 -13.73 -4.30
CA PRO A 228 -7.77 -14.10 -4.86
C PRO A 228 -8.05 -13.52 -6.26
N ASN A 229 -7.35 -12.47 -6.70
CA ASN A 229 -7.46 -11.98 -8.06
C ASN A 229 -6.54 -12.80 -8.99
N ALA A 230 -7.10 -13.87 -9.58
CA ALA A 230 -6.35 -14.76 -10.48
C ALA A 230 -5.81 -14.03 -11.71
N GLU A 231 -6.53 -13.03 -12.24
CA GLU A 231 -6.09 -12.24 -13.40
C GLU A 231 -4.90 -11.34 -13.07
N ALA A 232 -4.84 -10.77 -11.85
CA ALA A 232 -3.70 -10.01 -11.39
C ALA A 232 -2.44 -10.89 -11.25
N VAL A 233 -2.60 -12.10 -10.73
CA VAL A 233 -1.51 -13.09 -10.66
C VAL A 233 -1.08 -13.52 -12.05
N ALA A 234 -2.03 -13.72 -12.98
CA ALA A 234 -1.75 -14.06 -14.37
C ALA A 234 -1.03 -12.92 -15.11
N LEU A 235 -1.43 -11.66 -14.89
CA LEU A 235 -0.76 -10.46 -15.41
C LEU A 235 0.73 -10.46 -15.01
N ALA A 236 1.04 -10.58 -13.73
CA ALA A 236 2.43 -10.61 -13.26
C ALA A 236 3.23 -11.74 -13.93
N ARG A 237 2.66 -12.95 -14.02
CA ARG A 237 3.32 -14.12 -14.63
C ARG A 237 3.53 -13.97 -16.15
N ARG A 238 2.55 -13.41 -16.89
CA ARG A 238 2.69 -13.13 -18.32
C ARG A 238 3.88 -12.22 -18.63
N HIS A 239 4.17 -11.28 -17.72
CA HIS A 239 5.31 -10.37 -17.83
C HIS A 239 6.59 -10.90 -17.16
N GLY A 240 6.69 -12.23 -16.93
CA GLY A 240 7.88 -12.89 -16.42
C GLY A 240 8.26 -12.50 -14.99
N MET A 241 7.34 -11.89 -14.23
CA MET A 241 7.60 -11.56 -12.84
C MET A 241 7.56 -12.79 -11.95
N VAL A 242 8.39 -12.80 -10.92
CA VAL A 242 8.51 -13.90 -9.94
C VAL A 242 8.06 -13.44 -8.56
N ALA A 243 7.39 -14.33 -7.81
CA ALA A 243 6.99 -14.06 -6.44
C ALA A 243 8.23 -14.01 -5.52
N VAL A 244 8.35 -12.94 -4.74
CA VAL A 244 9.53 -12.69 -3.87
C VAL A 244 9.17 -12.43 -2.41
N PHE A 245 7.93 -12.05 -2.11
CA PHE A 245 7.48 -11.75 -0.75
C PHE A 245 5.95 -11.90 -0.68
N GLU A 246 5.42 -12.14 0.51
CA GLU A 246 3.99 -12.20 0.74
C GLU A 246 3.59 -11.62 2.09
N THR A 247 2.37 -11.09 2.17
CA THR A 247 1.73 -10.62 3.39
C THR A 247 0.37 -11.28 3.57
N ALA A 248 -0.14 -11.22 4.80
CA ALA A 248 -1.50 -11.60 5.14
C ALA A 248 -2.34 -10.34 5.36
N ARG A 249 -3.35 -10.11 4.51
CA ARG A 249 -4.37 -9.09 4.73
C ARG A 249 -5.28 -9.56 5.86
N ILE A 250 -5.33 -8.79 6.92
CA ILE A 250 -6.06 -9.11 8.16
C ILE A 250 -6.97 -7.96 8.57
N TYR A 251 -8.05 -8.29 9.31
CA TYR A 251 -9.01 -7.29 9.83
C TYR A 251 -9.44 -7.65 11.25
N THR A 252 -9.69 -6.62 12.10
CA THR A 252 -10.16 -6.82 13.47
C THR A 252 -11.65 -7.13 13.57
N LYS A 253 -12.44 -6.79 12.55
CA LYS A 253 -13.88 -7.03 12.46
C LYS A 253 -14.24 -7.70 11.13
N ALA A 254 -15.34 -7.32 10.52
CA ALA A 254 -15.76 -7.86 9.24
C ALA A 254 -14.73 -7.57 8.14
N ILE A 255 -14.52 -8.55 7.26
CA ILE A 255 -13.76 -8.35 6.03
C ILE A 255 -14.57 -7.40 5.13
N PRO A 256 -14.00 -6.25 4.70
CA PRO A 256 -14.70 -5.34 3.80
C PRO A 256 -15.06 -6.02 2.48
N ASP A 257 -16.24 -5.73 1.97
CA ASP A 257 -16.66 -6.17 0.64
C ASP A 257 -16.05 -5.22 -0.41
N LEU A 258 -14.97 -5.68 -1.03
CA LEU A 258 -14.25 -4.93 -2.07
C LEU A 258 -14.27 -5.71 -3.38
N PRO A 259 -14.27 -5.01 -4.53
CA PRO A 259 -14.20 -5.63 -5.84
C PRO A 259 -12.79 -6.17 -6.11
N LEU A 260 -12.41 -7.28 -5.46
CA LEU A 260 -11.05 -7.84 -5.54
C LEU A 260 -10.64 -8.17 -6.98
N ALA A 261 -11.60 -8.49 -7.88
CA ALA A 261 -11.33 -8.71 -9.28
C ALA A 261 -10.84 -7.45 -10.03
N GLU A 262 -11.11 -6.26 -9.50
CA GLU A 262 -10.69 -4.97 -10.05
C GLU A 262 -9.37 -4.46 -9.40
N ILE A 263 -8.86 -5.16 -8.38
CA ILE A 263 -7.61 -4.81 -7.67
C ILE A 263 -6.47 -5.67 -8.21
N PHE A 264 -5.72 -5.16 -9.16
CA PHE A 264 -4.53 -5.82 -9.73
C PHE A 264 -3.26 -5.54 -8.94
N GLY A 265 -3.20 -4.41 -8.27
CA GLY A 265 -2.11 -4.05 -7.37
C GLY A 265 -2.62 -3.21 -6.20
N VAL A 266 -2.29 -3.61 -4.96
CA VAL A 266 -2.62 -2.81 -3.78
C VAL A 266 -1.76 -1.56 -3.71
N THR A 267 -2.22 -0.51 -3.02
CA THR A 267 -1.52 0.77 -2.99
C THR A 267 -0.23 0.68 -2.19
N SER A 268 -0.32 0.17 -0.95
CA SER A 268 0.84 -0.10 -0.10
C SER A 268 0.50 -1.14 0.97
N PHE A 269 1.53 -1.77 1.53
CA PHE A 269 1.36 -2.66 2.69
C PHE A 269 1.38 -1.90 4.02
N GLU A 270 1.87 -0.66 3.99
CA GLU A 270 2.14 0.14 5.18
C GLU A 270 0.91 0.92 5.68
N VAL A 271 0.09 1.39 4.74
CA VAL A 271 -1.11 2.21 5.04
C VAL A 271 -2.36 1.77 4.26
N GLY A 272 -2.25 0.69 3.46
CA GLY A 272 -3.33 0.08 2.68
C GLY A 272 -3.51 0.57 1.26
#